data_5a3c4d50e078a12c76088bfd8cab1d5f
#
_entry.id   5a3c4d50e078a12c76088bfd8cab1d5f
#
_cell.length_a   1.000
_cell.length_b   1.000
_cell.length_c   1.000
_cell.angle_alpha   90.00
_cell.angle_beta   90.00
_cell.angle_gamma   90.00
#
_symmetry.space_group_name_H-M   'P 1'
#
loop_
_entity.id
_entity.type
_entity.pdbx_description
1 polymer ?
#
loop_
_entity_poly.entity_id
_entity_poly.type
_entity_poly.pdbx_seq_one_letter_code
_entity_poly.pdbx_strand_id
1 'polypeptide(L)' 'MRYSKSYRVLRLYTWLEQRKTISLSGTVADFGIDERTVQRDIADIRAFLADFNTETGKRRTISYNREKDSYVMKIDGM' A
#
# COMPACT_ATOMS: atom_id res chain seq x y z
N MET A 1 2.39 -9.54 -19.22
CA MET A 1 3.54 -9.73 -18.34
C MET A 1 3.09 -9.70 -16.90
N ARG A 2 3.54 -10.64 -16.12
CA ARG A 2 3.20 -10.69 -14.71
C ARG A 2 4.29 -10.02 -13.89
N TYR A 3 3.86 -9.24 -12.94
CA TYR A 3 4.79 -8.59 -12.03
C TYR A 3 5.06 -9.50 -10.83
N SER A 4 6.32 -9.54 -10.38
CA SER A 4 6.66 -10.29 -9.19
C SER A 4 6.01 -9.64 -7.95
N LYS A 5 5.89 -10.42 -6.89
CA LYS A 5 5.36 -9.88 -5.64
C LYS A 5 6.20 -8.72 -5.12
N SER A 6 7.52 -8.85 -5.18
CA SER A 6 8.41 -7.78 -4.72
C SER A 6 8.16 -6.48 -5.50
N TYR A 7 8.02 -6.59 -6.81
CA TYR A 7 7.75 -5.43 -7.64
C TYR A 7 6.43 -4.77 -7.25
N ARG A 8 5.37 -5.58 -7.09
CA ARG A 8 4.06 -5.05 -6.73
C ARG A 8 4.09 -4.33 -5.40
N VAL A 9 4.69 -4.95 -4.38
CA VAL A 9 4.75 -4.38 -3.03
C VAL A 9 5.50 -3.06 -3.05
N LEU A 10 6.64 -3.02 -3.72
CA LEU A 10 7.44 -1.80 -3.80
C LEU A 10 6.73 -0.70 -4.58
N ARG A 11 6.03 -1.05 -5.66
CA ARG A 11 5.26 -0.05 -6.42
C ARG A 11 4.10 0.48 -5.61
N LEU A 12 3.38 -0.39 -4.92
CA LEU A 12 2.26 0.05 -4.07
C LEU A 12 2.76 1.00 -2.99
N TYR A 13 3.87 0.66 -2.34
CA TYR A 13 4.43 1.53 -1.32
C TYR A 13 4.83 2.88 -1.91
N THR A 14 5.50 2.87 -3.06
CA THR A 14 5.92 4.10 -3.73
C THR A 14 4.71 4.98 -4.09
N TRP A 15 3.66 4.36 -4.65
CA TRP A 15 2.45 5.11 -4.99
C TRP A 15 1.79 5.71 -3.76
N LEU A 16 1.72 4.95 -2.66
CA LEU A 16 1.14 5.44 -1.41
C LEU A 16 1.96 6.61 -0.85
N GLU A 17 3.29 6.50 -0.91
CA GLU A 17 4.15 7.60 -0.46
C GLU A 17 3.93 8.87 -1.30
N GLN A 18 3.86 8.72 -2.61
CA GLN A 18 3.77 9.85 -3.53
C GLN A 18 2.36 10.42 -3.63
N ARG A 19 1.37 9.55 -3.74
CA ARG A 19 -0.02 9.96 -4.02
C ARG A 19 -0.91 9.97 -2.79
N LYS A 20 -0.48 9.31 -1.73
CA LYS A 20 -1.22 9.15 -0.47
C LYS A 20 -2.45 8.28 -0.59
N THR A 21 -2.88 7.95 -1.80
CA THR A 21 -4.07 7.11 -2.01
C THR A 21 -3.89 6.27 -3.27
N ILE A 22 -4.41 5.05 -3.23
CA ILE A 22 -4.47 4.18 -4.40
C ILE A 22 -5.85 3.52 -4.46
N SER A 23 -6.37 3.33 -5.67
CA SER A 23 -7.63 2.66 -5.89
C SER A 23 -7.42 1.15 -5.86
N LEU A 24 -8.27 0.42 -5.13
CA LEU A 24 -8.20 -1.04 -5.10
C LEU A 24 -8.50 -1.62 -6.47
N SER A 25 -9.62 -1.22 -7.09
CA SER A 25 -9.99 -1.72 -8.40
C SER A 25 -8.99 -1.30 -9.48
N GLY A 26 -8.44 -0.09 -9.37
CA GLY A 26 -7.40 0.36 -10.29
C GLY A 26 -6.14 -0.47 -10.18
N THR A 27 -5.75 -0.84 -8.97
CA THR A 27 -4.57 -1.67 -8.75
C THR A 27 -4.79 -3.08 -9.30
N VAL A 28 -5.99 -3.64 -9.10
CA VAL A 28 -6.35 -4.93 -9.67
C VAL A 28 -6.19 -4.90 -11.19
N ALA A 29 -6.69 -3.85 -11.83
CA ALA A 29 -6.57 -3.70 -13.28
C ALA A 29 -5.13 -3.51 -13.73
N ASP A 30 -4.37 -2.67 -13.01
CA ASP A 30 -3.00 -2.36 -13.40
C ASP A 30 -2.07 -3.57 -13.32
N PHE A 31 -2.24 -4.40 -12.30
CA PHE A 31 -1.37 -5.55 -12.09
C PHE A 31 -1.95 -6.85 -12.64
N GLY A 32 -3.25 -6.86 -12.99
CA GLY A 32 -3.91 -8.09 -13.46
C GLY A 32 -3.98 -9.15 -12.38
N ILE A 33 -4.28 -8.75 -11.16
CA ILE A 33 -4.39 -9.64 -10.00
C ILE A 33 -5.76 -9.45 -9.35
N ASP A 34 -6.12 -10.33 -8.42
CA ASP A 34 -7.39 -10.20 -7.73
C ASP A 34 -7.27 -9.32 -6.49
N GLU A 35 -8.43 -8.96 -5.92
CA GLU A 35 -8.48 -8.08 -4.75
C GLU A 35 -7.78 -8.69 -3.54
N ARG A 36 -7.91 -10.01 -3.37
CA ARG A 36 -7.28 -10.69 -2.25
C ARG A 36 -5.77 -10.54 -2.29
N THR A 37 -5.19 -10.63 -3.50
CA THR A 37 -3.75 -10.46 -3.67
C THR A 37 -3.33 -9.04 -3.31
N VAL A 38 -4.10 -8.02 -3.72
CA VAL A 38 -3.82 -6.65 -3.33
C VAL A 38 -3.88 -6.50 -1.82
N GLN A 39 -4.90 -7.07 -1.17
CA GLN A 39 -5.05 -6.99 0.27
C GLN A 39 -3.86 -7.63 0.99
N ARG A 40 -3.36 -8.74 0.48
CA ARG A 40 -2.18 -9.39 1.05
C ARG A 40 -0.94 -8.55 0.86
N ASP A 41 -0.78 -7.93 -0.30
CA ASP A 41 0.36 -7.04 -0.56
C ASP A 41 0.33 -5.84 0.39
N ILE A 42 -0.86 -5.27 0.63
CA ILE A 42 -1.01 -4.17 1.59
C ILE A 42 -0.68 -4.63 3.01
N ALA A 43 -1.09 -5.86 3.38
CA ALA A 43 -0.77 -6.41 4.69
C ALA A 43 0.74 -6.53 4.88
N ASP A 44 1.46 -6.91 3.83
CA ASP A 44 2.92 -7.00 3.88
C ASP A 44 3.54 -5.63 4.08
N ILE A 45 2.99 -4.60 3.44
CA ILE A 45 3.46 -3.23 3.62
C ILE A 45 3.22 -2.77 5.06
N ARG A 46 2.05 -3.10 5.62
CA ARG A 46 1.77 -2.75 7.02
C ARG A 46 2.76 -3.42 7.98
N ALA A 47 3.13 -4.67 7.69
CA ALA A 47 4.13 -5.37 8.50
C ALA A 47 5.49 -4.68 8.40
N PHE A 48 5.88 -4.28 7.20
CA PHE A 48 7.10 -3.52 6.99
C PHE A 48 7.07 -2.21 7.77
N LEU A 49 5.94 -1.51 7.75
CA LEU A 49 5.82 -0.22 8.41
C LEU A 49 5.91 -0.34 9.93
N ALA A 50 5.52 -1.47 10.51
CA ALA A 50 5.65 -1.67 11.95
C ALA A 50 7.10 -1.50 12.40
N ASP A 51 8.04 -2.01 11.61
CA ASP A 51 9.48 -1.88 11.90
C ASP A 51 10.04 -0.54 11.42
N PHE A 52 9.67 -0.16 10.21
CA PHE A 52 10.19 1.05 9.58
C PHE A 52 9.81 2.31 10.35
N ASN A 53 8.59 2.37 10.88
CA ASN A 53 8.16 3.51 11.69
C ASN A 53 9.00 3.65 12.94
N THR A 54 9.39 2.53 13.54
CA THR A 54 10.24 2.54 14.73
C THR A 54 11.61 3.13 14.39
N GLU A 55 12.17 2.73 13.25
CA GLU A 55 13.50 3.20 12.85
C GLU A 55 13.52 4.67 12.45
N THR A 56 12.49 5.14 11.76
CA THR A 56 12.48 6.50 11.22
C THR A 56 11.90 7.54 12.15
N GLY A 57 11.18 7.10 13.18
CA GLY A 57 10.48 8.02 14.08
C GLY A 57 9.23 8.64 13.47
N LYS A 58 8.93 8.31 12.24
CA LYS A 58 7.69 8.74 11.61
C LYS A 58 6.66 7.64 11.72
N ARG A 59 5.39 8.03 11.68
CA ARG A 59 4.29 7.08 11.80
C ARG A 59 3.50 7.06 10.50
N ARG A 60 3.70 6.02 9.72
CA ARG A 60 2.94 5.79 8.50
C ARG A 60 1.89 4.73 8.75
N THR A 61 0.66 5.03 8.40
CA THR A 61 -0.44 4.10 8.56
C THR A 61 -1.23 4.03 7.27
N ILE A 62 -1.79 2.84 6.98
CA ILE A 62 -2.60 2.63 5.78
C ILE A 62 -3.99 2.20 6.23
N SER A 63 -5.00 2.94 5.78
CA SER A 63 -6.40 2.61 6.04
C SER A 63 -7.11 2.42 4.72
N TYR A 64 -8.23 1.67 4.77
CA TYR A 64 -9.06 1.46 3.60
C TYR A 64 -10.31 2.33 3.71
N ASN A 65 -10.60 3.07 2.65
CA ASN A 65 -11.81 3.87 2.56
C ASN A 65 -12.81 3.14 1.68
N ARG A 66 -13.82 2.57 2.29
CA ARG A 66 -14.80 1.75 1.58
C ARG A 66 -15.59 2.56 0.54
N GLU A 67 -15.96 3.77 0.87
CA GLU A 67 -16.75 4.60 -0.02
C GLU A 67 -16.02 4.93 -1.31
N LYS A 68 -14.72 5.17 -1.20
CA LYS A 68 -13.91 5.53 -2.36
C LYS A 68 -13.14 4.34 -2.93
N ASP A 69 -13.32 3.16 -2.36
CA ASP A 69 -12.62 1.95 -2.80
C ASP A 69 -11.11 2.21 -2.91
N SER A 70 -10.53 2.81 -1.88
CA SER A 70 -9.15 3.26 -1.93
C SER A 70 -8.43 3.01 -0.63
N TYR A 71 -7.13 2.72 -0.74
CA TYR A 71 -6.23 2.70 0.40
C TYR A 71 -5.60 4.07 0.54
N VAL A 72 -5.49 4.54 1.77
CA VAL A 72 -4.98 5.88 2.07
C VAL A 72 -3.83 5.75 3.06
N MET A 73 -2.70 6.37 2.75
CA MET A 73 -1.57 6.44 3.67
C MET A 73 -1.55 7.79 4.36
N LYS A 74 -1.43 7.76 5.68
CA LYS A 74 -1.20 8.97 6.48
C LYS A 74 0.17 8.89 7.07
N ILE A 75 0.87 10.01 7.07
CA ILE A 75 2.21 10.11 7.63
C ILE A 75 2.19 11.18 8.70
N ASP A 76 2.41 10.76 9.94
CA ASP A 76 2.56 11.68 11.07
C ASP A 76 4.02 11.69 11.47
N GLY A 77 4.61 12.88 11.53
CA GLY A 77 6.00 13.01 11.90
C GLY A 77 6.15 13.61 13.27
N MET A 78 7.27 13.37 13.90
CA MET A 78 7.65 14.03 15.15
C MET A 78 8.63 15.14 14.84
#